data_7a1090fcf56a60eec5bad7d94e012dd1
#
_entry.id   7a1090fcf56a60eec5bad7d94e012dd1
#
_cell.length_a   1.000
_cell.length_b   1.000
_cell.length_c   1.000
_cell.angle_alpha   90.00
_cell.angle_beta   90.00
_cell.angle_gamma   90.00
#
_symmetry.space_group_name_H-M   'P 1'
#
loop_
_entity.id
_entity.type
_entity.pdbx_description
1 polymer ?
#
loop_
_entity_poly.entity_id
_entity_poly.type
_entity_poly.pdbx_seq_one_letter_code
_entity_poly.pdbx_strand_id
1 'polypeptide(L)'
;PSAPSFTTDSEFETILGQMIDRYTISEAEASIVSRRRGRIWELVGLDDKRIVVSETQRQRLRYIIIRDLIRNGPLETLLSDEMLEDIHSVGLKHIHMDHKVFGMVTSNIRFREREILSRYLRAMSERIGRPVSDNKPIIDGALLDGSRINIIFSDDVSMLGPSFTIRKFAEETISVIQLIKWGTMSAQQAAYIWICLEYGMSVLVSGETASGKTTTLNAILPFI
;
A
#
# COMPACT_ATOMS: atom_id res chain seq x y z
N PRO A 1 -2.90 19.83 25.48
CA PRO A 1 -2.63 18.42 25.51
C PRO A 1 -2.13 18.02 24.13
N SER A 2 -0.83 17.71 24.02
CA SER A 2 -0.22 17.22 22.80
C SER A 2 -0.88 15.90 22.39
N ALA A 3 -1.22 15.75 21.12
CA ALA A 3 -1.71 14.48 20.58
C ALA A 3 -0.67 13.37 20.91
N PRO A 4 -1.10 12.17 21.29
CA PRO A 4 -0.19 11.06 21.54
C PRO A 4 0.59 10.78 20.25
N SER A 5 1.90 10.81 20.33
CA SER A 5 2.78 10.39 19.24
C SER A 5 2.76 8.86 19.19
N PHE A 6 2.00 8.29 18.25
CA PHE A 6 2.06 6.86 17.95
C PHE A 6 3.41 6.57 17.28
N THR A 7 4.16 5.63 17.83
CA THR A 7 5.52 5.32 17.39
C THR A 7 5.56 4.31 16.24
N THR A 8 4.47 3.55 16.03
CA THR A 8 4.36 2.59 14.90
C THR A 8 2.92 2.39 14.45
N ASP A 9 2.72 2.11 13.15
CA ASP A 9 1.40 1.76 12.58
C ASP A 9 0.78 0.54 13.30
N SER A 10 1.60 -0.40 13.75
CA SER A 10 1.19 -1.58 14.51
C SER A 10 0.52 -1.25 15.84
N GLU A 11 1.03 -0.25 16.58
CA GLU A 11 0.42 0.21 17.84
C GLU A 11 -0.94 0.87 17.57
N PHE A 12 -1.02 1.66 16.50
CA PHE A 12 -2.26 2.32 16.12
C PHE A 12 -3.31 1.31 15.65
N GLU A 13 -2.93 0.29 14.87
CA GLU A 13 -3.80 -0.84 14.50
C GLU A 13 -4.33 -1.57 15.74
N THR A 14 -3.48 -1.79 16.73
CA THR A 14 -3.88 -2.44 17.98
C THR A 14 -4.91 -1.62 18.75
N ILE A 15 -4.68 -0.31 18.87
CA ILE A 15 -5.61 0.61 19.56
C ILE A 15 -6.95 0.68 18.82
N LEU A 16 -6.95 0.79 17.49
CA LEU A 16 -8.18 0.77 16.71
C LEU A 16 -8.93 -0.55 16.87
N GLY A 17 -8.23 -1.68 16.87
CA GLY A 17 -8.82 -2.98 17.18
C GLY A 17 -9.53 -2.99 18.54
N GLN A 18 -8.88 -2.53 19.57
CA GLN A 18 -9.45 -2.42 20.92
C GLN A 18 -10.66 -1.46 20.97
N MET A 19 -10.62 -0.35 20.22
CA MET A 19 -11.76 0.57 20.14
C MET A 19 -12.95 -0.11 19.45
N ILE A 20 -12.73 -0.82 18.36
CA ILE A 20 -13.81 -1.56 17.66
C ILE A 20 -14.44 -2.58 18.61
N ASP A 21 -13.62 -3.35 19.35
CA ASP A 21 -14.11 -4.33 20.32
C ASP A 21 -14.86 -3.66 21.49
N ARG A 22 -14.48 -2.44 21.86
CA ARG A 22 -15.18 -1.66 22.91
C ARG A 22 -16.55 -1.17 22.46
N TYR A 23 -16.70 -0.78 21.17
CA TYR A 23 -17.95 -0.21 20.64
C TYR A 23 -18.83 -1.22 19.90
N THR A 24 -18.38 -2.45 19.72
CA THR A 24 -19.16 -3.55 19.12
C THR A 24 -19.38 -4.66 20.15
N ILE A 25 -20.49 -5.39 19.98
CA ILE A 25 -20.83 -6.55 20.79
C ILE A 25 -21.35 -7.65 19.86
N SER A 26 -20.94 -8.89 20.09
CA SER A 26 -21.46 -10.02 19.32
C SER A 26 -22.91 -10.33 19.69
N GLU A 27 -23.65 -10.98 18.79
CA GLU A 27 -25.03 -11.41 19.05
C GLU A 27 -25.13 -12.33 20.27
N ALA A 28 -24.14 -13.20 20.48
CA ALA A 28 -24.03 -14.06 21.63
C ALA A 28 -23.88 -13.28 22.94
N GLU A 29 -22.95 -12.31 22.97
CA GLU A 29 -22.73 -11.43 24.12
C GLU A 29 -23.93 -10.52 24.37
N ALA A 30 -24.57 -9.99 23.31
CA ALA A 30 -25.77 -9.16 23.41
C ALA A 30 -26.92 -9.96 24.05
N SER A 31 -27.06 -11.25 23.71
CA SER A 31 -28.09 -12.13 24.34
C SER A 31 -27.81 -12.37 25.82
N ILE A 32 -26.54 -12.48 26.22
CA ILE A 32 -26.16 -12.62 27.64
C ILE A 32 -26.42 -11.31 28.41
N VAL A 33 -26.05 -10.17 27.80
CA VAL A 33 -26.31 -8.85 28.39
C VAL A 33 -27.82 -8.61 28.54
N SER A 34 -28.62 -8.93 27.54
CA SER A 34 -30.09 -8.78 27.62
C SER A 34 -30.72 -9.69 28.68
N ARG A 35 -30.23 -10.93 28.87
CA ARG A 35 -30.67 -11.82 29.93
C ARG A 35 -30.29 -11.36 31.33
N ARG A 36 -29.12 -10.70 31.46
CA ARG A 36 -28.68 -10.10 32.73
C ARG A 36 -29.30 -8.74 33.01
N ARG A 37 -29.89 -8.08 32.01
CA ARG A 37 -30.64 -6.82 32.08
C ARG A 37 -32.04 -7.01 32.73
N GLY A 38 -32.12 -7.77 33.84
CA GLY A 38 -33.32 -7.69 34.69
C GLY A 38 -33.48 -6.28 35.27
N ARG A 39 -34.69 -5.93 35.70
CA ARG A 39 -35.21 -4.63 36.24
C ARG A 39 -34.26 -3.59 36.80
N ILE A 40 -33.02 -3.95 37.15
CA ILE A 40 -32.05 -3.05 37.81
C ILE A 40 -31.40 -2.06 36.81
N TRP A 41 -31.27 -2.43 35.50
CA TRP A 41 -30.61 -1.60 34.50
C TRP A 41 -31.52 -0.51 33.92
N GLU A 42 -32.83 -0.72 33.90
CA GLU A 42 -33.81 0.32 33.56
C GLU A 42 -33.79 1.49 34.57
N LEU A 43 -33.47 1.19 35.84
CA LEU A 43 -33.38 2.18 36.91
C LEU A 43 -32.08 3.02 36.87
N VAL A 44 -31.02 2.53 36.23
CA VAL A 44 -29.68 3.19 36.25
C VAL A 44 -29.41 4.01 34.97
N GLY A 45 -30.27 3.93 33.95
CA GLY A 45 -30.17 4.75 32.71
C GLY A 45 -28.90 4.52 31.89
N LEU A 46 -28.20 3.41 32.10
CA LEU A 46 -27.00 3.04 31.33
C LEU A 46 -27.46 2.32 30.06
N ASP A 47 -27.70 3.09 29.02
CA ASP A 47 -27.96 2.57 27.70
C ASP A 47 -26.65 2.04 27.08
N ASP A 48 -26.59 0.77 26.79
CA ASP A 48 -25.43 0.18 26.12
C ASP A 48 -25.45 0.58 24.65
N LYS A 49 -24.69 1.62 24.32
CA LYS A 49 -24.59 2.19 22.97
C LYS A 49 -23.74 1.34 22.01
N ARG A 50 -23.32 0.14 22.41
CA ARG A 50 -22.56 -0.75 21.55
C ARG A 50 -23.40 -1.29 20.41
N ILE A 51 -22.80 -1.36 19.23
CA ILE A 51 -23.45 -1.87 18.03
C ILE A 51 -23.37 -3.38 18.04
N VAL A 52 -24.53 -4.04 17.91
CA VAL A 52 -24.59 -5.51 17.80
C VAL A 52 -24.18 -5.91 16.39
N VAL A 53 -23.14 -6.74 16.29
CA VAL A 53 -22.60 -7.25 15.02
C VAL A 53 -22.30 -8.74 15.15
N SER A 54 -22.40 -9.49 14.05
CA SER A 54 -21.88 -10.84 14.01
C SER A 54 -20.35 -10.82 14.04
N GLU A 55 -19.71 -11.93 14.43
CA GLU A 55 -18.25 -12.02 14.44
C GLU A 55 -17.65 -11.76 13.06
N THR A 56 -18.29 -12.26 12.00
CA THR A 56 -17.87 -11.98 10.62
C THR A 56 -17.99 -10.50 10.26
N GLN A 57 -19.04 -9.81 10.73
CA GLN A 57 -19.20 -8.37 10.50
C GLN A 57 -18.16 -7.58 11.29
N ARG A 58 -17.81 -7.98 12.52
CA ARG A 58 -16.77 -7.36 13.34
C ARG A 58 -15.42 -7.43 12.65
N GLN A 59 -15.05 -8.60 12.13
CA GLN A 59 -13.79 -8.78 11.38
C GLN A 59 -13.77 -7.93 10.10
N ARG A 60 -14.87 -7.86 9.36
CA ARG A 60 -14.99 -6.99 8.18
C ARG A 60 -14.87 -5.52 8.53
N LEU A 61 -15.52 -5.06 9.59
CA LEU A 61 -15.41 -3.68 10.07
C LEU A 61 -13.97 -3.34 10.47
N ARG A 62 -13.33 -4.23 11.22
CA ARG A 62 -11.92 -4.08 11.60
C ARG A 62 -11.02 -3.94 10.37
N TYR A 63 -11.18 -4.83 9.40
CA TYR A 63 -10.41 -4.77 8.15
C TYR A 63 -10.64 -3.46 7.41
N ILE A 64 -11.90 -3.03 7.22
CA ILE A 64 -12.24 -1.81 6.47
C ILE A 64 -11.67 -0.57 7.17
N ILE A 65 -11.84 -0.48 8.49
CA ILE A 65 -11.38 0.67 9.27
C ILE A 65 -9.84 0.77 9.23
N ILE A 66 -9.14 -0.32 9.44
CA ILE A 66 -7.67 -0.37 9.37
C ILE A 66 -7.20 -0.02 7.96
N ARG A 67 -7.80 -0.64 6.95
CA ARG A 67 -7.49 -0.39 5.54
C ARG A 67 -7.64 1.09 5.16
N ASP A 68 -8.72 1.73 5.59
CA ASP A 68 -9.05 3.09 5.14
C ASP A 68 -8.37 4.17 5.99
N LEU A 69 -8.11 3.92 7.28
CA LEU A 69 -7.50 4.91 8.17
C LEU A 69 -5.97 4.81 8.23
N ILE A 70 -5.41 3.61 8.17
CA ILE A 70 -3.97 3.40 8.35
C ILE A 70 -3.30 3.09 7.02
N ARG A 71 -3.88 2.13 6.26
CA ARG A 71 -3.29 1.62 5.03
C ARG A 71 -3.72 2.42 3.80
N ASN A 72 -3.54 1.88 2.63
CA ASN A 72 -3.75 2.57 1.36
C ASN A 72 -5.19 2.53 0.85
N GLY A 73 -6.18 2.33 1.74
CA GLY A 73 -7.60 2.33 1.41
C GLY A 73 -7.95 1.30 0.33
N PRO A 74 -8.72 1.69 -0.71
CA PRO A 74 -9.17 0.76 -1.76
C PRO A 74 -8.03 0.08 -2.53
N LEU A 75 -6.84 0.67 -2.54
CA LEU A 75 -5.67 0.12 -3.26
C LEU A 75 -4.89 -0.91 -2.44
N GLU A 76 -5.19 -1.07 -1.16
CA GLU A 76 -4.42 -1.95 -0.27
C GLU A 76 -4.34 -3.39 -0.78
N THR A 77 -5.44 -3.93 -1.30
CA THR A 77 -5.47 -5.29 -1.87
C THR A 77 -4.59 -5.42 -3.12
N LEU A 78 -4.49 -4.37 -3.94
CA LEU A 78 -3.62 -4.36 -5.12
C LEU A 78 -2.15 -4.18 -4.73
N LEU A 79 -1.89 -3.36 -3.73
CA LEU A 79 -0.54 -3.15 -3.22
C LEU A 79 0.01 -4.39 -2.49
N SER A 80 -0.86 -5.19 -1.87
CA SER A 80 -0.48 -6.43 -1.20
C SER A 80 -0.26 -7.62 -2.14
N ASP A 81 -0.65 -7.53 -3.42
CA ASP A 81 -0.47 -8.61 -4.39
C ASP A 81 0.94 -8.58 -4.99
N GLU A 82 1.78 -9.52 -4.65
CA GLU A 82 3.19 -9.64 -5.10
C GLU A 82 3.35 -9.83 -6.61
N MET A 83 2.27 -10.24 -7.29
CA MET A 83 2.29 -10.46 -8.74
C MET A 83 2.04 -9.18 -9.54
N LEU A 84 1.68 -8.06 -8.90
CA LEU A 84 1.51 -6.76 -9.53
C LEU A 84 2.80 -5.95 -9.44
N GLU A 85 3.18 -5.31 -10.54
CA GLU A 85 4.36 -4.45 -10.63
C GLU A 85 3.98 -2.97 -10.64
N ASP A 86 3.12 -2.56 -11.57
CA ASP A 86 2.68 -1.19 -11.72
C ASP A 86 1.15 -1.09 -11.60
N ILE A 87 0.65 -0.01 -11.00
CA ILE A 87 -0.78 0.29 -10.83
C ILE A 87 -1.05 1.69 -11.37
N HIS A 88 -1.96 1.81 -12.33
CA HIS A 88 -2.26 3.06 -13.02
C HIS A 88 -3.73 3.42 -12.91
N SER A 89 -4.02 4.67 -12.59
CA SER A 89 -5.37 5.23 -12.63
C SER A 89 -5.37 6.55 -13.39
N VAL A 90 -6.27 6.69 -14.33
CA VAL A 90 -6.46 7.91 -15.11
C VAL A 90 -7.89 8.38 -14.97
N GLY A 91 -8.10 9.46 -14.21
CA GLY A 91 -9.43 10.00 -13.94
C GLY A 91 -10.34 8.97 -13.27
N LEU A 92 -11.59 8.91 -13.74
CA LEU A 92 -12.61 8.00 -13.19
C LEU A 92 -12.69 6.65 -13.89
N LYS A 93 -11.69 6.29 -14.69
CA LYS A 93 -11.61 5.00 -15.37
C LYS A 93 -11.28 3.87 -14.38
N HIS A 94 -11.41 2.66 -14.86
CA HIS A 94 -10.93 1.49 -14.12
C HIS A 94 -9.42 1.58 -13.89
N ILE A 95 -8.97 1.04 -12.78
CA ILE A 95 -7.55 0.94 -12.47
C ILE A 95 -6.95 -0.17 -13.33
N HIS A 96 -5.87 0.15 -14.03
CA HIS A 96 -5.07 -0.77 -14.81
C HIS A 96 -3.84 -1.17 -14.01
N MET A 97 -3.38 -2.39 -14.21
CA MET A 97 -2.25 -2.95 -13.47
C MET A 97 -1.41 -3.80 -14.40
N ASP A 98 -0.10 -3.75 -14.21
CA ASP A 98 0.82 -4.66 -14.87
C ASP A 98 1.07 -5.87 -13.97
N HIS A 99 0.63 -7.04 -14.45
CA HIS A 99 0.77 -8.31 -13.74
C HIS A 99 1.93 -9.12 -14.35
N LYS A 100 2.83 -9.65 -13.52
CA LYS A 100 4.05 -10.37 -13.94
C LYS A 100 3.80 -11.50 -14.95
N VAL A 101 2.64 -12.16 -14.88
CA VAL A 101 2.31 -13.30 -15.76
C VAL A 101 1.36 -12.92 -16.87
N PHE A 102 0.35 -12.09 -16.58
CA PHE A 102 -0.74 -11.79 -17.52
C PHE A 102 -0.54 -10.48 -18.29
N GLY A 103 0.53 -9.72 -17.98
CA GLY A 103 0.72 -8.38 -18.53
C GLY A 103 -0.33 -7.40 -18.04
N MET A 104 -0.74 -6.45 -18.87
CA MET A 104 -1.71 -5.43 -18.48
C MET A 104 -3.10 -6.01 -18.25
N VAL A 105 -3.62 -5.86 -17.03
CA VAL A 105 -4.95 -6.28 -16.60
C VAL A 105 -5.75 -5.10 -16.05
N THR A 106 -7.06 -5.23 -16.04
CA THR A 106 -7.96 -4.19 -15.53
C THR A 106 -8.68 -4.67 -14.28
N SER A 107 -8.64 -3.85 -13.22
CA SER A 107 -9.36 -4.11 -11.97
C SER A 107 -10.84 -3.76 -12.09
N ASN A 108 -11.66 -4.35 -11.23
CA ASN A 108 -13.04 -3.92 -10.99
C ASN A 108 -13.12 -2.68 -10.08
N ILE A 109 -12.01 -2.23 -9.50
CA ILE A 109 -11.93 -1.04 -8.66
C ILE A 109 -11.94 0.19 -9.56
N ARG A 110 -12.78 1.18 -9.22
CA ARG A 110 -12.82 2.48 -9.85
C ARG A 110 -13.31 3.54 -8.87
N PHE A 111 -12.86 4.75 -9.03
CA PHE A 111 -13.43 5.91 -8.35
C PHE A 111 -14.66 6.38 -9.14
N ARG A 112 -15.81 6.47 -8.49
CA ARG A 112 -17.07 6.83 -9.16
C ARG A 112 -17.26 8.33 -9.30
N GLU A 113 -16.66 9.09 -8.40
CA GLU A 113 -16.80 10.54 -8.31
C GLU A 113 -15.42 11.19 -8.22
N ARG A 114 -15.30 12.33 -8.86
CA ARG A 114 -14.06 13.09 -8.91
C ARG A 114 -13.62 13.58 -7.53
N GLU A 115 -14.57 14.04 -6.73
CA GLU A 115 -14.34 14.50 -5.37
C GLU A 115 -13.76 13.40 -4.48
N ILE A 116 -14.22 12.16 -4.66
CA ILE A 116 -13.72 11.01 -3.93
C ILE A 116 -12.27 10.72 -4.33
N LEU A 117 -11.97 10.72 -5.63
CA LEU A 117 -10.61 10.53 -6.13
C LEU A 117 -9.68 11.66 -5.65
N SER A 118 -10.10 12.91 -5.77
CA SER A 118 -9.32 14.08 -5.35
C SER A 118 -9.03 14.06 -3.85
N ARG A 119 -10.03 13.72 -3.03
CA ARG A 119 -9.86 13.56 -1.58
C ARG A 119 -8.89 12.43 -1.24
N TYR A 120 -9.02 11.31 -1.93
CA TYR A 120 -8.14 10.17 -1.75
C TYR A 120 -6.68 10.51 -2.08
N LEU A 121 -6.42 11.15 -3.23
CA LEU A 121 -5.07 11.54 -3.66
C LEU A 121 -4.48 12.62 -2.74
N ARG A 122 -5.29 13.55 -2.25
CA ARG A 122 -4.85 14.55 -1.27
C ARG A 122 -4.41 13.89 0.04
N ALA A 123 -5.25 13.01 0.60
CA ALA A 123 -4.91 12.27 1.83
C ALA A 123 -3.65 11.42 1.64
N MET A 124 -3.50 10.76 0.49
CA MET A 124 -2.31 9.97 0.17
C MET A 124 -1.06 10.85 0.06
N SER A 125 -1.16 12.02 -0.57
CA SER A 125 -0.07 12.98 -0.69
C SER A 125 0.37 13.57 0.66
N GLU A 126 -0.56 13.80 1.56
CA GLU A 126 -0.29 14.23 2.93
C GLU A 126 0.46 13.16 3.73
N ARG A 127 0.08 11.88 3.60
CA ARG A 127 0.75 10.75 4.27
C ARG A 127 2.21 10.60 3.86
N ILE A 128 2.53 10.85 2.59
CA ILE A 128 3.92 10.81 2.11
C ILE A 128 4.70 12.11 2.38
N GLY A 129 4.09 13.07 3.10
CA GLY A 129 4.73 14.34 3.46
C GLY A 129 4.90 15.31 2.29
N ARG A 130 4.20 15.08 1.18
CA ARG A 130 4.27 15.92 -0.04
C ARG A 130 2.86 16.29 -0.51
N PRO A 131 2.15 17.20 0.20
CA PRO A 131 0.78 17.52 -0.12
C PRO A 131 0.63 18.13 -1.52
N VAL A 132 -0.38 17.64 -2.27
CA VAL A 132 -0.77 18.21 -3.57
C VAL A 132 -1.67 19.44 -3.37
N SER A 133 -1.55 20.38 -4.29
CA SER A 133 -2.43 21.54 -4.40
C SER A 133 -2.51 21.98 -5.86
N ASP A 134 -3.43 22.88 -6.17
CA ASP A 134 -3.55 23.45 -7.53
C ASP A 134 -2.26 24.15 -7.96
N ASN A 135 -1.52 24.77 -7.02
CA ASN A 135 -0.22 25.38 -7.29
C ASN A 135 0.94 24.36 -7.41
N LYS A 136 0.76 23.16 -6.88
CA LYS A 136 1.72 22.06 -6.97
C LYS A 136 0.99 20.78 -7.35
N PRO A 137 0.56 20.66 -8.62
CA PRO A 137 -0.34 19.59 -9.04
C PRO A 137 0.36 18.26 -9.29
N ILE A 138 1.67 18.25 -9.45
CA ILE A 138 2.44 17.04 -9.72
C ILE A 138 3.38 16.78 -8.56
N ILE A 139 3.31 15.56 -8.04
CA ILE A 139 4.24 15.10 -7.01
C ILE A 139 4.75 13.69 -7.31
N ASP A 140 6.00 13.47 -6.93
CA ASP A 140 6.62 12.16 -6.82
C ASP A 140 6.94 11.87 -5.36
N GLY A 141 6.67 10.66 -4.90
CA GLY A 141 6.92 10.26 -3.53
C GLY A 141 7.13 8.76 -3.39
N ALA A 142 7.34 8.33 -2.16
CA ALA A 142 7.37 6.93 -1.79
C ALA A 142 6.29 6.66 -0.75
N LEU A 143 5.57 5.56 -0.91
CA LEU A 143 4.65 5.03 0.08
C LEU A 143 5.42 4.40 1.25
N LEU A 144 4.73 4.06 2.33
CA LEU A 144 5.35 3.47 3.52
C LEU A 144 6.01 2.10 3.25
N ASP A 145 5.50 1.36 2.27
CA ASP A 145 6.06 0.10 1.78
C ASP A 145 7.27 0.26 0.84
N GLY A 146 7.73 1.50 0.59
CA GLY A 146 8.81 1.81 -0.33
C GLY A 146 8.40 1.92 -1.80
N SER A 147 7.16 1.60 -2.15
CA SER A 147 6.63 1.77 -3.51
C SER A 147 6.65 3.24 -3.93
N ARG A 148 7.03 3.51 -5.18
CA ARG A 148 7.03 4.88 -5.72
C ARG A 148 5.64 5.25 -6.20
N ILE A 149 5.20 6.47 -5.89
CA ILE A 149 3.96 7.03 -6.39
C ILE A 149 4.20 8.36 -7.10
N ASN A 150 3.62 8.50 -8.28
CA ASN A 150 3.46 9.76 -8.99
C ASN A 150 1.99 10.14 -8.99
N ILE A 151 1.66 11.36 -8.59
CA ILE A 151 0.29 11.90 -8.57
C ILE A 151 0.26 13.13 -9.46
N ILE A 152 -0.75 13.20 -10.34
CA ILE A 152 -1.12 14.38 -11.13
C ILE A 152 -2.51 14.79 -10.67
N PHE A 153 -2.62 15.93 -10.00
CA PHE A 153 -3.83 16.33 -9.27
C PHE A 153 -4.72 17.31 -10.05
N SER A 154 -4.11 18.19 -10.85
CA SER A 154 -4.86 19.29 -11.50
C SER A 154 -5.41 18.90 -12.88
N ASP A 155 -6.56 19.46 -13.20
CA ASP A 155 -7.19 19.37 -14.52
C ASP A 155 -6.46 20.15 -15.59
N ASP A 156 -5.79 21.23 -15.20
CA ASP A 156 -4.98 22.05 -16.11
C ASP A 156 -3.78 21.25 -16.67
N VAL A 157 -3.37 20.19 -15.94
CA VAL A 157 -2.26 19.32 -16.32
C VAL A 157 -2.76 18.02 -16.96
N SER A 158 -3.92 17.52 -16.53
CA SER A 158 -4.50 16.26 -17.03
C SER A 158 -5.94 16.47 -17.48
N MET A 159 -6.17 16.45 -18.80
CA MET A 159 -7.50 16.63 -19.39
C MET A 159 -8.52 15.56 -18.94
N LEU A 160 -8.08 14.40 -18.50
CA LEU A 160 -8.94 13.30 -18.03
C LEU A 160 -9.20 13.35 -16.51
N GLY A 161 -8.69 14.38 -15.84
CA GLY A 161 -8.79 14.56 -14.39
C GLY A 161 -7.60 13.99 -13.63
N PRO A 162 -7.66 14.02 -12.29
CA PRO A 162 -6.58 13.53 -11.45
C PRO A 162 -6.19 12.10 -11.77
N SER A 163 -4.90 11.81 -11.75
CA SER A 163 -4.36 10.50 -12.06
C SER A 163 -3.20 10.15 -11.13
N PHE A 164 -2.92 8.87 -11.01
CA PHE A 164 -1.75 8.39 -10.28
C PHE A 164 -1.17 7.14 -10.92
N THR A 165 0.12 6.96 -10.68
CA THR A 165 0.86 5.75 -11.03
C THR A 165 1.64 5.31 -9.81
N ILE A 166 1.50 4.05 -9.43
CA ILE A 166 2.28 3.44 -8.36
C ILE A 166 3.14 2.35 -8.98
N ARG A 167 4.45 2.43 -8.75
CA ARG A 167 5.41 1.37 -9.06
C ARG A 167 5.78 0.68 -7.76
N LYS A 168 5.38 -0.58 -7.64
CA LYS A 168 5.60 -1.36 -6.44
C LYS A 168 7.09 -1.62 -6.20
N PHE A 169 7.47 -1.56 -4.95
CA PHE A 169 8.81 -1.95 -4.53
C PHE A 169 8.90 -3.47 -4.52
N ALA A 170 9.90 -4.02 -5.25
CA ALA A 170 10.18 -5.45 -5.18
C ALA A 170 11.03 -5.71 -3.93
N GLU A 171 10.47 -6.43 -2.96
CA GLU A 171 11.18 -6.79 -1.72
C GLU A 171 12.36 -7.72 -1.95
N GLU A 172 12.26 -8.59 -2.97
CA GLU A 172 13.34 -9.53 -3.27
C GLU A 172 14.40 -8.92 -4.19
N THR A 173 15.55 -8.64 -3.63
CA THR A 173 16.76 -8.33 -4.41
C THR A 173 17.30 -9.61 -5.04
N ILE A 174 17.30 -9.67 -6.36
CA ILE A 174 17.89 -10.79 -7.10
C ILE A 174 19.40 -10.82 -6.82
N SER A 175 19.88 -11.91 -6.26
CA SER A 175 21.31 -12.11 -5.99
C SER A 175 22.06 -12.55 -7.24
N VAL A 176 23.38 -12.35 -7.25
CA VAL A 176 24.25 -12.86 -8.32
C VAL A 176 24.15 -14.38 -8.47
N ILE A 177 23.94 -15.09 -7.36
CA ILE A 177 23.75 -16.54 -7.36
C ILE A 177 22.50 -16.94 -8.16
N GLN A 178 21.44 -16.13 -8.04
CA GLN A 178 20.21 -16.35 -8.80
C GLN A 178 20.41 -16.10 -10.30
N LEU A 179 21.20 -15.08 -10.68
CA LEU A 179 21.56 -14.83 -12.08
C LEU A 179 22.37 -15.99 -12.68
N ILE A 180 23.26 -16.58 -11.88
CA ILE A 180 24.02 -17.77 -12.30
C ILE A 180 23.09 -18.99 -12.48
N LYS A 181 22.17 -19.22 -11.54
CA LYS A 181 21.19 -20.31 -11.64
C LYS A 181 20.29 -20.16 -12.87
N TRP A 182 19.90 -18.96 -13.23
CA TRP A 182 19.11 -18.67 -14.43
C TRP A 182 19.91 -18.72 -15.73
N GLY A 183 21.26 -18.85 -15.65
CA GLY A 183 22.15 -18.84 -16.81
C GLY A 183 22.32 -17.47 -17.45
N THR A 184 21.90 -16.39 -16.77
CA THR A 184 22.10 -15.01 -17.25
C THR A 184 23.58 -14.64 -17.29
N MET A 185 24.39 -15.16 -16.36
CA MET A 185 25.84 -15.06 -16.37
C MET A 185 26.48 -16.33 -15.82
N SER A 186 27.72 -16.60 -16.22
CA SER A 186 28.48 -17.72 -15.68
C SER A 186 29.13 -17.33 -14.34
N ALA A 187 29.46 -18.35 -13.53
CA ALA A 187 30.21 -18.13 -12.28
C ALA A 187 31.58 -17.47 -12.53
N GLN A 188 32.20 -17.75 -13.67
CA GLN A 188 33.49 -17.14 -14.06
C GLN A 188 33.32 -15.64 -14.37
N GLN A 189 32.24 -15.26 -15.07
CA GLN A 189 31.93 -13.87 -15.33
C GLN A 189 31.63 -13.12 -14.03
N ALA A 190 30.86 -13.72 -13.11
CA ALA A 190 30.58 -13.11 -11.81
C ALA A 190 31.85 -12.90 -11.00
N ALA A 191 32.75 -13.89 -10.94
CA ALA A 191 34.05 -13.80 -10.27
C ALA A 191 34.94 -12.70 -10.88
N TYR A 192 34.97 -12.61 -12.21
CA TYR A 192 35.72 -11.58 -12.90
C TYR A 192 35.20 -10.18 -12.58
N ILE A 193 33.87 -9.96 -12.63
CA ILE A 193 33.26 -8.67 -12.27
C ILE A 193 33.55 -8.34 -10.81
N TRP A 194 33.48 -9.31 -9.90
CA TRP A 194 33.83 -9.11 -8.50
C TRP A 194 35.25 -8.59 -8.34
N ILE A 195 36.24 -9.27 -8.93
CA ILE A 195 37.65 -8.83 -8.89
C ILE A 195 37.79 -7.41 -9.45
N CYS A 196 37.17 -7.10 -10.60
CA CYS A 196 37.20 -5.75 -11.17
C CYS A 196 36.68 -4.69 -10.20
N LEU A 197 35.54 -4.93 -9.55
CA LEU A 197 34.94 -4.01 -8.60
C LEU A 197 35.78 -3.86 -7.33
N GLU A 198 36.34 -4.94 -6.80
CA GLU A 198 37.23 -4.93 -5.63
C GLU A 198 38.51 -4.10 -5.88
N TYR A 199 39.01 -4.09 -7.13
CA TYR A 199 40.12 -3.24 -7.54
C TYR A 199 39.71 -1.83 -7.99
N GLY A 200 38.45 -1.41 -7.71
CA GLY A 200 37.98 -0.06 -8.00
C GLY A 200 37.72 0.27 -9.47
N MET A 201 37.56 -0.78 -10.30
CA MET A 201 37.24 -0.57 -11.72
C MET A 201 35.78 -0.19 -11.91
N SER A 202 35.51 0.69 -12.88
CA SER A 202 34.13 1.08 -13.23
C SER A 202 33.50 0.04 -14.16
N VAL A 203 32.28 -0.35 -13.85
CA VAL A 203 31.47 -1.29 -14.65
C VAL A 203 30.27 -0.54 -15.24
N LEU A 204 30.06 -0.68 -16.55
CA LEU A 204 28.91 -0.13 -17.26
C LEU A 204 27.98 -1.28 -17.71
N VAL A 205 26.73 -1.25 -17.25
CA VAL A 205 25.68 -2.19 -17.66
C VAL A 205 24.77 -1.49 -18.66
N SER A 206 24.76 -1.94 -19.91
CA SER A 206 23.96 -1.35 -21.00
C SER A 206 23.05 -2.40 -21.65
N GLY A 207 22.02 -1.95 -22.33
CA GLY A 207 21.05 -2.81 -23.02
C GLY A 207 19.73 -2.08 -23.28
N GLU A 208 18.80 -2.72 -23.96
CA GLU A 208 17.46 -2.19 -24.25
C GLU A 208 16.56 -2.10 -23.01
N THR A 209 15.42 -1.42 -23.12
CA THR A 209 14.41 -1.37 -22.03
C THR A 209 13.96 -2.81 -21.70
N ALA A 210 13.74 -3.08 -20.43
CA ALA A 210 13.37 -4.41 -19.91
C ALA A 210 14.41 -5.55 -20.13
N SER A 211 15.66 -5.24 -20.53
CA SER A 211 16.72 -6.25 -20.70
C SER A 211 17.39 -6.71 -19.38
N GLY A 212 16.90 -6.31 -18.22
CA GLY A 212 17.46 -6.69 -16.93
C GLY A 212 18.67 -5.89 -16.45
N LYS A 213 18.93 -4.69 -17.03
CA LYS A 213 20.07 -3.83 -16.62
C LYS A 213 20.13 -3.54 -15.14
N THR A 214 19.01 -3.02 -14.61
CA THR A 214 18.90 -2.67 -13.18
C THR A 214 18.97 -3.90 -12.30
N THR A 215 18.38 -5.00 -12.72
CA THR A 215 18.43 -6.30 -12.03
C THR A 215 19.87 -6.80 -11.92
N THR A 216 20.62 -6.76 -13.02
CA THR A 216 22.04 -7.17 -13.04
C THR A 216 22.87 -6.22 -12.18
N LEU A 217 22.66 -4.90 -12.30
CA LEU A 217 23.36 -3.92 -11.47
C LEU A 217 23.13 -4.15 -9.98
N ASN A 218 21.86 -4.32 -9.56
CA ASN A 218 21.52 -4.58 -8.16
C ASN A 218 22.12 -5.89 -7.65
N ALA A 219 22.20 -6.92 -8.51
CA ALA A 219 22.76 -8.22 -8.14
C ALA A 219 24.29 -8.18 -7.90
N ILE A 220 25.00 -7.28 -8.57
CA ILE A 220 26.48 -7.13 -8.41
C ILE A 220 26.85 -6.05 -7.40
N LEU A 221 25.91 -5.21 -6.95
CA LEU A 221 26.15 -4.14 -5.95
C LEU A 221 26.78 -4.66 -4.65
N PRO A 222 26.45 -5.87 -4.12
CA PRO A 222 27.11 -6.42 -2.93
C PRO A 222 28.60 -6.75 -3.11
N PHE A 223 29.15 -6.64 -4.31
CA PHE A 223 30.59 -6.81 -4.57
C PHE A 223 31.43 -5.57 -4.26
N ILE A 224 30.77 -4.41 -4.01
CA ILE A 224 31.38 -3.16 -3.63
C ILE A 224 31.37 -3.00 -2.11
#